data_888e6b99c5aef2a457e871786b4cdd25
#
_entry.id   888e6b99c5aef2a457e871786b4cdd25
#
_cell.length_a   1.000
_cell.length_b   1.000
_cell.length_c   1.000
_cell.angle_alpha   90.00
_cell.angle_beta   90.00
_cell.angle_gamma   90.00
#
_symmetry.space_group_name_H-M   'P 1'
#
loop_
_entity.id
_entity.type
_entity.pdbx_description
1 polymer ?
#
loop_
_entity_poly.entity_id
_entity_poly.type
_entity_poly.pdbx_seq_one_letter_code
_entity_poly.pdbx_strand_id
1 'polypeptide(L)'
;MNVSPTPAGAAPDTIAPNASQAAQTLGDAQALRAGLRWLVPQLRMVPLAARRCLVRNPLNGASLELSSGEYAVLSACEGCRPLAEHEARAAQQLSAPPEHRPAIHELIVRAARQGLLMSLHDLVARFGSPAEGVAPRFAGIAVRTANRPQLLRRVLDGAVALQARTGVAYPWHVIDDSRQIESRRANQGALRDYPTLDSTYHDLSAENLLDRELGAAYPDLADEIHALLDAAQGDEVTYGRPRNYLLLRFAGHRLLLLDDDVAIDPRRPPLTRAGVEVSVTREAALWYETLDAAYAACPPLDCNPVEAHLRWLGLPLAEAWTQAERDPAGLRVGQLPGDAAARFAPDARVVFTRNHLLGDPGWAAFAAQQLVLSDETRAWLAAHPDVVRYAFDSQIHWRGQVGLRIAPRMLSTSTLKGIDNSRLMPPTLRAAAGEDIVFGEAACCVYPNGWTVDLPFALPHLRTMRRRWLTPRDKLVLEPARFLVTYARACGPAIAAENPPQRMARLGEMFRDLGETGDARLITMLEEQSAEYASEVLFGIHEQLDDATLPAAWKSTLRVWLGSRLLKLDAESLRASIAPPATVRALAREYGSTLMAWPRLWAHCRERFQ
;
A
#
# COMPACT_ATOMS: atom_id res chain seq x y z
N MET A 1 -12.24 35.82 -53.44
CA MET A 1 -12.25 34.71 -54.40
C MET A 1 -10.89 34.07 -54.36
N ASN A 2 -10.79 32.95 -53.73
CA ASN A 2 -9.95 31.78 -53.96
C ASN A 2 -10.04 30.91 -52.70
N VAL A 3 -10.86 29.89 -52.82
CA VAL A 3 -11.02 28.83 -51.83
C VAL A 3 -9.97 27.77 -52.17
N SER A 4 -9.02 27.52 -51.28
CA SER A 4 -8.10 26.37 -51.38
C SER A 4 -8.72 25.16 -50.67
N PRO A 5 -8.56 23.94 -51.21
CA PRO A 5 -9.25 22.75 -50.71
C PRO A 5 -8.59 22.17 -49.45
N THR A 6 -9.43 21.71 -48.53
CA THR A 6 -9.10 20.92 -47.35
C THR A 6 -8.47 19.58 -47.78
N PRO A 7 -7.41 19.10 -47.16
CA PRO A 7 -6.92 17.75 -47.37
C PRO A 7 -7.83 16.69 -46.74
N ALA A 8 -8.06 15.66 -47.53
CA ALA A 8 -8.88 14.49 -47.22
C ALA A 8 -8.39 13.75 -45.95
N GLY A 9 -9.37 13.17 -45.25
CA GLY A 9 -9.23 12.49 -44.00
C GLY A 9 -8.19 11.36 -43.98
N ALA A 10 -7.48 11.31 -42.90
CA ALA A 10 -6.73 10.13 -42.47
C ALA A 10 -7.72 9.02 -42.10
N ALA A 11 -7.50 7.85 -42.66
CA ALA A 11 -8.24 6.64 -42.33
C ALA A 11 -8.04 6.30 -40.84
N PRO A 12 -9.06 5.78 -40.18
CA PRO A 12 -8.90 5.36 -38.80
C PRO A 12 -7.94 4.17 -38.71
N ASP A 13 -6.93 4.31 -37.85
CA ASP A 13 -5.98 3.25 -37.51
C ASP A 13 -6.72 1.96 -37.22
N THR A 14 -6.29 0.92 -37.88
CA THR A 14 -6.71 -0.47 -37.71
C THR A 14 -6.44 -0.87 -36.26
N ILE A 15 -7.50 -0.91 -35.46
CA ILE A 15 -7.51 -1.54 -34.12
C ILE A 15 -7.10 -3.00 -34.31
N ALA A 16 -6.04 -3.42 -33.62
CA ALA A 16 -5.58 -4.80 -33.59
C ALA A 16 -6.75 -5.77 -33.33
N PRO A 17 -6.72 -6.99 -33.90
CA PRO A 17 -7.85 -7.92 -33.83
C PRO A 17 -8.20 -8.22 -32.39
N ASN A 18 -9.45 -7.99 -32.05
CA ASN A 18 -10.08 -8.15 -30.76
C ASN A 18 -9.73 -9.50 -30.11
N ALA A 19 -9.32 -9.49 -28.85
CA ALA A 19 -9.24 -10.63 -27.95
C ALA A 19 -10.55 -11.48 -27.92
N SER A 20 -11.67 -10.93 -28.35
CA SER A 20 -12.94 -11.61 -28.62
C SER A 20 -12.85 -12.73 -29.65
N GLN A 21 -11.92 -12.65 -30.63
CA GLN A 21 -11.73 -13.72 -31.61
C GLN A 21 -10.96 -14.91 -31.05
N ALA A 22 -10.07 -14.71 -30.07
CA ALA A 22 -9.38 -15.81 -29.39
C ALA A 22 -10.35 -16.61 -28.49
N ALA A 23 -11.35 -15.95 -27.90
CA ALA A 23 -12.40 -16.63 -27.15
C ALA A 23 -13.38 -17.42 -28.04
N GLN A 24 -13.58 -17.00 -29.28
CA GLN A 24 -14.42 -17.70 -30.26
C GLN A 24 -13.73 -18.92 -30.87
N THR A 25 -12.39 -19.01 -30.85
CA THR A 25 -11.63 -20.16 -31.35
C THR A 25 -11.38 -21.27 -30.31
N LEU A 26 -11.57 -20.99 -29.03
CA LEU A 26 -11.61 -21.99 -27.98
C LEU A 26 -13.03 -22.59 -27.96
N GLY A 27 -13.21 -23.77 -28.53
CA GLY A 27 -14.50 -24.47 -28.55
C GLY A 27 -15.17 -24.47 -27.16
N ASP A 28 -16.49 -24.33 -27.12
CA ASP A 28 -17.35 -24.14 -25.95
C ASP A 28 -17.01 -25.01 -24.71
N ALA A 29 -16.46 -26.20 -24.93
CA ALA A 29 -16.05 -27.14 -23.89
C ALA A 29 -14.71 -26.78 -23.23
N GLN A 30 -13.86 -25.95 -23.84
CA GLN A 30 -12.57 -25.53 -23.29
C GLN A 30 -12.69 -24.24 -22.41
N ALA A 31 -13.60 -23.33 -22.75
CA ALA A 31 -13.87 -22.11 -21.97
C ALA A 31 -14.50 -22.43 -20.59
N LEU A 32 -15.11 -23.60 -20.46
CA LEU A 32 -15.77 -24.08 -19.23
C LEU A 32 -14.93 -25.12 -18.47
N ARG A 33 -13.65 -25.30 -18.79
CA ARG A 33 -12.80 -26.25 -18.09
C ARG A 33 -12.84 -25.96 -16.60
N ALA A 34 -13.19 -26.97 -15.82
CA ALA A 34 -13.06 -26.95 -14.36
C ALA A 34 -11.62 -26.52 -13.98
N GLY A 35 -11.48 -25.32 -13.42
CA GLY A 35 -10.19 -24.80 -13.01
C GLY A 35 -9.80 -23.42 -13.56
N LEU A 36 -10.35 -22.95 -14.68
CA LEU A 36 -10.11 -21.57 -15.14
C LEU A 36 -10.71 -20.56 -14.15
N ARG A 37 -9.89 -19.60 -13.72
CA ARG A 37 -10.31 -18.51 -12.83
C ARG A 37 -10.69 -17.27 -13.64
N TRP A 38 -11.74 -16.61 -13.21
CA TRP A 38 -12.34 -15.45 -13.84
C TRP A 38 -12.48 -14.31 -12.84
N LEU A 39 -12.30 -13.09 -13.31
CA LEU A 39 -12.47 -11.86 -12.52
C LEU A 39 -13.51 -10.98 -13.23
N VAL A 40 -14.45 -10.46 -12.47
CA VAL A 40 -15.30 -9.35 -12.93
C VAL A 40 -14.50 -8.06 -12.74
N PRO A 41 -14.04 -7.40 -13.82
CA PRO A 41 -13.35 -6.12 -13.68
C PRO A 41 -14.32 -5.04 -13.18
N GLN A 42 -13.79 -3.87 -12.86
CA GLN A 42 -14.64 -2.72 -12.53
C GLN A 42 -15.46 -2.32 -13.76
N LEU A 43 -16.71 -2.75 -13.80
CA LEU A 43 -17.62 -2.49 -14.91
C LEU A 43 -18.19 -1.07 -14.83
N ARG A 44 -18.44 -0.45 -15.98
CA ARG A 44 -19.22 0.77 -16.08
C ARG A 44 -20.67 0.42 -16.37
N MET A 45 -21.60 1.01 -15.62
CA MET A 45 -23.03 0.80 -15.78
C MET A 45 -23.70 2.13 -16.18
N VAL A 46 -24.52 2.07 -17.24
CA VAL A 46 -25.35 3.18 -17.70
C VAL A 46 -26.81 2.72 -17.58
N PRO A 47 -27.64 3.39 -16.76
CA PRO A 47 -29.04 3.04 -16.63
C PRO A 47 -29.79 3.32 -17.94
N LEU A 48 -30.67 2.40 -18.32
CA LEU A 48 -31.60 2.51 -19.44
C LEU A 48 -33.05 2.55 -18.90
N ALA A 49 -34.03 2.76 -19.78
CA ALA A 49 -35.44 2.69 -19.42
C ALA A 49 -35.84 1.28 -19.00
N ALA A 50 -36.99 1.14 -18.30
CA ALA A 50 -37.63 -0.12 -17.95
C ALA A 50 -36.76 -1.12 -17.13
N ARG A 51 -36.01 -0.63 -16.13
CA ARG A 51 -35.16 -1.44 -15.24
C ARG A 51 -34.06 -2.23 -15.97
N ARG A 52 -33.57 -1.69 -17.06
CA ARG A 52 -32.42 -2.22 -17.81
C ARG A 52 -31.22 -1.30 -17.67
N CYS A 53 -30.03 -1.85 -17.84
CA CYS A 53 -28.78 -1.10 -17.86
C CYS A 53 -27.85 -1.65 -18.94
N LEU A 54 -27.07 -0.77 -19.55
CA LEU A 54 -25.93 -1.16 -20.37
C LEU A 54 -24.70 -1.28 -19.47
N VAL A 55 -24.12 -2.48 -19.43
CA VAL A 55 -22.92 -2.76 -18.66
C VAL A 55 -21.75 -2.90 -19.63
N ARG A 56 -20.66 -2.21 -19.35
CA ARG A 56 -19.46 -2.20 -20.21
C ARG A 56 -18.22 -2.52 -19.42
N ASN A 57 -17.38 -3.38 -19.98
CA ASN A 57 -16.03 -3.61 -19.52
C ASN A 57 -15.08 -2.59 -20.18
N PRO A 58 -14.51 -1.63 -19.43
CA PRO A 58 -13.67 -0.59 -20.01
C PRO A 58 -12.30 -1.11 -20.50
N LEU A 59 -11.89 -2.33 -20.09
CA LEU A 59 -10.57 -2.89 -20.42
C LEU A 59 -10.51 -3.52 -21.81
N ASN A 60 -11.65 -3.98 -22.36
CA ASN A 60 -11.74 -4.63 -23.65
C ASN A 60 -12.88 -4.11 -24.53
N GLY A 61 -13.69 -3.17 -24.01
CA GLY A 61 -14.81 -2.56 -24.73
C GLY A 61 -16.08 -3.42 -24.80
N ALA A 62 -16.06 -4.65 -24.30
CA ALA A 62 -17.22 -5.53 -24.27
C ALA A 62 -18.40 -4.88 -23.54
N SER A 63 -19.61 -5.09 -24.05
CA SER A 63 -20.82 -4.53 -23.43
C SER A 63 -21.99 -5.48 -23.55
N LEU A 64 -22.91 -5.41 -22.59
CA LEU A 64 -24.09 -6.24 -22.53
C LEU A 64 -25.24 -5.45 -21.89
N GLU A 65 -26.40 -5.52 -22.49
CA GLU A 65 -27.63 -4.99 -21.88
C GLU A 65 -28.20 -6.03 -20.90
N LEU A 66 -28.40 -5.61 -19.66
CA LEU A 66 -28.84 -6.44 -18.54
C LEU A 66 -30.07 -5.83 -17.87
N SER A 67 -30.90 -6.69 -17.29
CA SER A 67 -31.88 -6.26 -16.29
C SER A 67 -31.17 -5.90 -14.96
N SER A 68 -31.86 -5.19 -14.08
CA SER A 68 -31.35 -4.88 -12.74
C SER A 68 -31.01 -6.14 -11.92
N GLY A 69 -31.80 -7.23 -12.08
CA GLY A 69 -31.54 -8.50 -11.43
C GLY A 69 -30.29 -9.20 -11.97
N GLU A 70 -30.09 -9.22 -13.30
CA GLU A 70 -28.87 -9.77 -13.91
C GLU A 70 -27.62 -8.96 -13.51
N TYR A 71 -27.72 -7.64 -13.44
CA TYR A 71 -26.62 -6.79 -12.94
C TYR A 71 -26.26 -7.09 -11.48
N ALA A 72 -27.28 -7.33 -10.61
CA ALA A 72 -27.05 -7.72 -9.23
C ALA A 72 -26.27 -9.07 -9.13
N VAL A 73 -26.54 -10.05 -10.02
CA VAL A 73 -25.77 -11.29 -10.09
C VAL A 73 -24.30 -11.02 -10.40
N LEU A 74 -24.02 -10.19 -11.42
CA LEU A 74 -22.62 -9.86 -11.76
C LEU A 74 -21.93 -9.08 -10.63
N SER A 75 -22.65 -8.19 -9.94
CA SER A 75 -22.12 -7.44 -8.80
C SER A 75 -21.79 -8.34 -7.60
N ALA A 76 -22.45 -9.49 -7.48
CA ALA A 76 -22.15 -10.51 -6.48
C ALA A 76 -20.95 -11.41 -6.83
N CYS A 77 -20.45 -11.34 -8.07
CA CYS A 77 -19.28 -12.10 -8.54
C CYS A 77 -17.98 -11.42 -8.15
N GLU A 78 -17.56 -11.52 -6.90
CA GLU A 78 -16.33 -10.94 -6.40
C GLU A 78 -15.14 -11.92 -6.42
N GLY A 79 -13.93 -11.35 -6.61
CA GLY A 79 -12.68 -12.09 -6.56
C GLY A 79 -12.37 -12.82 -7.87
N CYS A 80 -11.18 -13.44 -7.91
CA CYS A 80 -10.74 -14.25 -9.04
C CYS A 80 -11.04 -15.73 -8.76
N ARG A 81 -12.11 -16.27 -9.37
CA ARG A 81 -12.69 -17.58 -9.01
C ARG A 81 -13.08 -18.40 -10.25
N PRO A 82 -13.20 -19.73 -10.14
CA PRO A 82 -13.91 -20.53 -11.13
C PRO A 82 -15.38 -20.08 -11.30
N LEU A 83 -15.95 -20.24 -12.49
CA LEU A 83 -17.34 -19.81 -12.75
C LEU A 83 -18.34 -20.46 -11.79
N ALA A 84 -18.14 -21.75 -11.44
CA ALA A 84 -19.00 -22.44 -10.48
C ALA A 84 -18.98 -21.82 -9.07
N GLU A 85 -17.84 -21.29 -8.63
CA GLU A 85 -17.75 -20.57 -7.35
C GLU A 85 -18.43 -19.19 -7.43
N HIS A 86 -18.34 -18.49 -8.56
CA HIS A 86 -19.10 -17.26 -8.79
C HIS A 86 -20.61 -17.52 -8.74
N GLU A 87 -21.08 -18.60 -9.37
CA GLU A 87 -22.48 -19.02 -9.33
C GLU A 87 -22.95 -19.29 -7.90
N ALA A 88 -22.21 -20.12 -7.16
CA ALA A 88 -22.55 -20.46 -5.78
C ALA A 88 -22.62 -19.22 -4.88
N ARG A 89 -21.66 -18.32 -5.02
CA ARG A 89 -21.58 -17.07 -4.25
C ARG A 89 -22.72 -16.11 -4.60
N ALA A 90 -22.99 -15.91 -5.89
CA ALA A 90 -24.08 -15.04 -6.33
C ALA A 90 -25.45 -15.59 -5.85
N ALA A 91 -25.66 -16.91 -5.94
CA ALA A 91 -26.87 -17.53 -5.42
C ALA A 91 -27.01 -17.36 -3.90
N GLN A 92 -25.93 -17.49 -3.14
CA GLN A 92 -25.92 -17.30 -1.69
C GLN A 92 -26.19 -15.83 -1.32
N GLN A 93 -25.46 -14.90 -1.90
CA GLN A 93 -25.54 -13.46 -1.57
C GLN A 93 -26.91 -12.87 -1.91
N LEU A 94 -27.52 -13.33 -2.99
CA LEU A 94 -28.84 -12.90 -3.42
C LEU A 94 -29.97 -13.74 -2.79
N SER A 95 -29.65 -14.72 -1.93
CA SER A 95 -30.61 -15.66 -1.35
C SER A 95 -31.49 -16.31 -2.44
N ALA A 96 -30.89 -16.63 -3.59
CA ALA A 96 -31.62 -17.11 -4.75
C ALA A 96 -32.18 -18.54 -4.52
N PRO A 97 -33.47 -18.78 -4.81
CA PRO A 97 -34.04 -20.09 -4.73
C PRO A 97 -33.36 -21.07 -5.69
N PRO A 98 -33.38 -22.40 -5.41
CA PRO A 98 -32.70 -23.42 -6.24
C PRO A 98 -33.09 -23.36 -7.71
N GLU A 99 -34.34 -23.05 -8.02
CA GLU A 99 -34.86 -22.93 -9.39
C GLU A 99 -34.27 -21.81 -10.21
N HIS A 100 -33.66 -20.79 -9.57
CA HIS A 100 -32.99 -19.68 -10.25
C HIS A 100 -31.52 -19.96 -10.56
N ARG A 101 -30.92 -21.02 -10.01
CA ARG A 101 -29.50 -21.35 -10.25
C ARG A 101 -29.15 -21.56 -11.72
N PRO A 102 -29.97 -22.25 -12.54
CA PRO A 102 -29.68 -22.37 -13.96
C PRO A 102 -29.60 -21.03 -14.69
N ALA A 103 -30.48 -20.08 -14.36
CA ALA A 103 -30.48 -18.74 -14.95
C ALA A 103 -29.24 -17.92 -14.51
N ILE A 104 -28.80 -18.05 -13.25
CA ILE A 104 -27.56 -17.46 -12.75
C ILE A 104 -26.35 -18.03 -13.51
N HIS A 105 -26.28 -19.36 -13.67
CA HIS A 105 -25.24 -20.03 -14.42
C HIS A 105 -25.16 -19.53 -15.87
N GLU A 106 -26.30 -19.55 -16.57
CA GLU A 106 -26.38 -19.11 -17.97
C GLU A 106 -25.93 -17.64 -18.14
N LEU A 107 -26.34 -16.76 -17.22
CA LEU A 107 -25.93 -15.35 -17.23
C LEU A 107 -24.41 -15.21 -17.05
N ILE A 108 -23.81 -15.89 -16.07
CA ILE A 108 -22.36 -15.81 -15.80
C ILE A 108 -21.57 -16.34 -17.00
N VAL A 109 -21.98 -17.46 -17.59
CA VAL A 109 -21.37 -18.02 -18.79
C VAL A 109 -21.50 -17.06 -19.98
N ARG A 110 -22.69 -16.48 -20.19
CA ARG A 110 -22.92 -15.48 -21.24
C ARG A 110 -22.03 -14.26 -21.05
N ALA A 111 -21.95 -13.73 -19.83
CA ALA A 111 -21.11 -12.58 -19.50
C ALA A 111 -19.61 -12.88 -19.69
N ALA A 112 -19.14 -14.08 -19.35
CA ALA A 112 -17.77 -14.52 -19.60
C ALA A 112 -17.48 -14.62 -21.11
N ARG A 113 -18.38 -15.27 -21.88
CA ARG A 113 -18.24 -15.38 -23.36
C ARG A 113 -18.22 -14.02 -24.05
N GLN A 114 -18.95 -13.05 -23.54
CA GLN A 114 -19.00 -11.69 -24.08
C GLN A 114 -17.91 -10.75 -23.53
N GLY A 115 -16.99 -11.26 -22.70
CA GLY A 115 -15.85 -10.50 -22.20
C GLY A 115 -16.19 -9.51 -21.07
N LEU A 116 -17.35 -9.60 -20.43
CA LEU A 116 -17.63 -8.85 -19.20
C LEU A 116 -16.85 -9.43 -18.01
N LEU A 117 -16.63 -10.75 -17.96
CA LEU A 117 -15.63 -11.38 -17.10
C LEU A 117 -14.36 -11.58 -17.93
N MET A 118 -13.21 -11.43 -17.29
CA MET A 118 -11.92 -11.72 -17.88
C MET A 118 -11.30 -12.94 -17.23
N SER A 119 -10.78 -13.87 -18.02
CA SER A 119 -10.03 -14.99 -17.47
C SER A 119 -8.67 -14.51 -16.92
N LEU A 120 -8.12 -15.25 -15.96
CA LEU A 120 -6.78 -14.97 -15.47
C LEU A 120 -5.74 -15.02 -16.60
N HIS A 121 -5.92 -15.92 -17.57
CA HIS A 121 -5.07 -16.00 -18.76
C HIS A 121 -5.09 -14.68 -19.57
N ASP A 122 -6.29 -14.14 -19.83
CA ASP A 122 -6.43 -12.86 -20.56
C ASP A 122 -5.83 -11.69 -19.78
N LEU A 123 -5.94 -11.70 -18.44
CA LEU A 123 -5.33 -10.70 -17.58
C LEU A 123 -3.79 -10.76 -17.66
N VAL A 124 -3.21 -11.96 -17.56
CA VAL A 124 -1.76 -12.17 -17.66
C VAL A 124 -1.23 -11.80 -19.04
N ALA A 125 -1.98 -12.11 -20.11
CA ALA A 125 -1.61 -11.73 -21.48
C ALA A 125 -1.48 -10.21 -21.68
N ARG A 126 -2.06 -9.39 -20.80
CA ARG A 126 -1.95 -7.92 -20.85
C ARG A 126 -0.59 -7.38 -20.38
N PHE A 127 0.26 -8.18 -19.74
CA PHE A 127 1.59 -7.70 -19.33
C PHE A 127 2.50 -7.29 -20.49
N GLY A 128 2.21 -7.73 -21.70
CA GLY A 128 3.10 -7.53 -22.85
C GLY A 128 4.39 -8.35 -22.74
N SER A 129 5.30 -8.13 -23.65
CA SER A 129 6.62 -8.75 -23.59
C SER A 129 7.45 -8.08 -22.49
N PRO A 130 8.24 -8.85 -21.71
CA PRO A 130 9.18 -8.28 -20.76
C PRO A 130 10.11 -7.29 -21.49
N ALA A 131 10.24 -6.09 -20.95
CA ALA A 131 11.21 -5.14 -21.50
C ALA A 131 12.61 -5.68 -21.19
N GLU A 132 13.41 -5.88 -22.23
CA GLU A 132 14.85 -6.14 -22.05
C GLU A 132 15.49 -4.90 -21.43
N GLY A 133 15.73 -4.91 -20.14
CA GLY A 133 16.32 -3.80 -19.42
C GLY A 133 17.26 -4.28 -18.32
N VAL A 134 18.37 -3.58 -18.17
CA VAL A 134 19.27 -3.79 -17.02
C VAL A 134 18.50 -3.41 -15.76
N ALA A 135 18.53 -4.29 -14.76
CA ALA A 135 17.93 -3.99 -13.45
C ALA A 135 18.48 -2.66 -12.91
N PRO A 136 17.62 -1.76 -12.39
CA PRO A 136 18.10 -0.48 -11.87
C PRO A 136 19.16 -0.67 -10.79
N ARG A 137 20.13 0.22 -10.72
CA ARG A 137 21.22 0.14 -9.71
C ARG A 137 20.61 0.17 -8.30
N PHE A 138 21.24 -0.54 -7.41
CA PHE A 138 20.97 -0.51 -5.98
C PHE A 138 21.86 0.53 -5.30
N ALA A 139 21.26 1.55 -4.67
CA ALA A 139 22.02 2.59 -3.97
C ALA A 139 22.57 2.09 -2.62
N GLY A 140 21.82 1.26 -1.92
CA GLY A 140 22.19 0.79 -0.59
C GLY A 140 20.99 0.73 0.38
N ILE A 141 21.33 0.52 1.65
CA ILE A 141 20.39 0.47 2.76
C ILE A 141 20.50 1.79 3.52
N ALA A 142 19.40 2.54 3.57
CA ALA A 142 19.33 3.80 4.30
C ALA A 142 18.72 3.59 5.69
N VAL A 143 19.43 4.01 6.71
CA VAL A 143 18.99 3.97 8.12
C VAL A 143 18.62 5.37 8.55
N ARG A 144 17.36 5.59 8.90
CA ARG A 144 16.90 6.88 9.47
C ARG A 144 17.11 6.87 10.97
N THR A 145 17.70 7.92 11.51
CA THR A 145 17.90 8.09 12.96
C THR A 145 17.68 9.54 13.39
N ALA A 146 17.22 9.74 14.64
CA ALA A 146 17.09 11.04 15.24
C ALA A 146 17.25 10.96 16.77
N ASN A 147 18.33 11.52 17.33
CA ASN A 147 18.61 11.58 18.77
C ASN A 147 18.66 10.20 19.48
N ARG A 148 19.03 9.13 18.78
CA ARG A 148 18.99 7.73 19.29
C ARG A 148 20.27 6.93 18.96
N PRO A 149 21.46 7.39 19.38
CA PRO A 149 22.73 6.76 19.00
C PRO A 149 22.86 5.28 19.44
N GLN A 150 22.22 4.87 20.55
CA GLN A 150 22.24 3.48 21.00
C GLN A 150 21.46 2.56 20.07
N LEU A 151 20.35 3.05 19.50
CA LEU A 151 19.56 2.27 18.53
C LEU A 151 20.32 2.16 17.20
N LEU A 152 20.95 3.23 16.74
CA LEU A 152 21.80 3.18 15.55
C LEU A 152 22.92 2.15 15.72
N ARG A 153 23.62 2.12 16.88
CA ARG A 153 24.67 1.10 17.13
C ARG A 153 24.14 -0.31 16.99
N ARG A 154 22.94 -0.60 17.52
CA ARG A 154 22.32 -1.92 17.37
C ARG A 154 22.08 -2.29 15.89
N VAL A 155 21.68 -1.32 15.05
CA VAL A 155 21.53 -1.56 13.60
C VAL A 155 22.89 -1.87 12.97
N LEU A 156 23.94 -1.11 13.33
CA LEU A 156 25.30 -1.32 12.81
C LEU A 156 25.87 -2.67 13.25
N ASP A 157 25.63 -3.11 14.49
CA ASP A 157 25.97 -4.46 14.95
C ASP A 157 25.30 -5.54 14.08
N GLY A 158 24.01 -5.36 13.81
CA GLY A 158 23.25 -6.25 12.91
C GLY A 158 23.76 -6.22 11.48
N ALA A 159 24.23 -5.08 10.97
CA ALA A 159 24.80 -4.93 9.64
C ALA A 159 26.13 -5.71 9.52
N VAL A 160 27.03 -5.62 10.53
CA VAL A 160 28.26 -6.40 10.59
C VAL A 160 27.97 -7.90 10.65
N ALA A 161 27.00 -8.30 11.50
CA ALA A 161 26.60 -9.69 11.60
C ALA A 161 26.02 -10.22 10.28
N LEU A 162 25.23 -9.41 9.56
CA LEU A 162 24.71 -9.74 8.24
C LEU A 162 25.87 -9.93 7.24
N GLN A 163 26.80 -8.99 7.18
CA GLN A 163 27.97 -9.07 6.29
C GLN A 163 28.82 -10.30 6.59
N ALA A 164 29.10 -10.58 7.87
CA ALA A 164 29.86 -11.76 8.29
C ALA A 164 29.18 -13.07 7.90
N ARG A 165 27.84 -13.14 8.03
CA ARG A 165 27.05 -14.34 7.70
C ARG A 165 26.94 -14.57 6.20
N THR A 166 26.75 -13.50 5.42
CA THR A 166 26.47 -13.60 3.97
C THR A 166 27.70 -13.47 3.09
N GLY A 167 28.79 -12.93 3.61
CA GLY A 167 29.98 -12.57 2.83
C GLY A 167 29.78 -11.40 1.86
N VAL A 168 28.63 -10.72 1.92
CA VAL A 168 28.27 -9.62 1.00
C VAL A 168 28.33 -8.28 1.72
N ALA A 169 29.14 -7.37 1.20
CA ALA A 169 29.17 -5.97 1.65
C ALA A 169 28.12 -5.15 0.88
N TYR A 170 27.25 -4.48 1.63
CA TYR A 170 26.27 -3.56 1.07
C TYR A 170 26.63 -2.13 1.45
N PRO A 171 26.33 -1.11 0.60
CA PRO A 171 26.41 0.29 0.99
C PRO A 171 25.36 0.62 2.06
N TRP A 172 25.79 1.27 3.15
CA TRP A 172 24.94 1.75 4.23
C TRP A 172 24.94 3.27 4.26
N HIS A 173 23.76 3.87 4.36
CA HIS A 173 23.59 5.30 4.44
C HIS A 173 22.89 5.66 5.74
N VAL A 174 23.57 6.30 6.67
CA VAL A 174 22.97 6.79 7.90
C VAL A 174 22.45 8.19 7.67
N ILE A 175 21.15 8.36 7.73
CA ILE A 175 20.47 9.65 7.56
C ILE A 175 20.08 10.16 8.93
N ASP A 176 20.83 11.13 9.39
CA ASP A 176 20.71 11.66 10.75
C ASP A 176 19.96 12.99 10.78
N ASP A 177 18.75 12.95 11.32
CA ASP A 177 17.89 14.12 11.58
C ASP A 177 17.91 14.53 13.07
N SER A 178 19.02 14.24 13.77
CA SER A 178 19.19 14.59 15.18
C SER A 178 19.30 16.10 15.35
N ARG A 179 18.55 16.67 16.30
CA ARG A 179 18.66 18.07 16.69
C ARG A 179 19.80 18.32 17.66
N GLN A 180 20.05 17.34 18.53
CA GLN A 180 21.09 17.42 19.56
C GLN A 180 22.45 17.19 18.93
N ILE A 181 23.36 18.15 19.09
CA ILE A 181 24.71 18.05 18.53
C ILE A 181 25.50 16.88 19.12
N GLU A 182 25.24 16.54 20.37
CA GLU A 182 25.83 15.41 21.06
C GLU A 182 25.41 14.10 20.39
N SER A 183 24.14 13.97 20.03
CA SER A 183 23.61 12.81 19.32
C SER A 183 24.21 12.67 17.92
N ARG A 184 24.34 13.79 17.16
CA ARG A 184 24.99 13.78 15.85
C ARG A 184 26.45 13.34 15.96
N ARG A 185 27.20 13.90 16.91
CA ARG A 185 28.58 13.51 17.18
C ARG A 185 28.71 12.03 17.57
N ALA A 186 27.78 11.53 18.41
CA ALA A 186 27.74 10.13 18.80
C ALA A 186 27.40 9.20 17.63
N ASN A 187 26.44 9.59 16.76
CA ASN A 187 26.08 8.84 15.56
C ASN A 187 27.23 8.81 14.54
N GLN A 188 27.86 9.94 14.28
CA GLN A 188 29.04 10.02 13.41
C GLN A 188 30.24 9.25 13.99
N GLY A 189 30.42 9.32 15.32
CA GLY A 189 31.45 8.56 16.03
C GLY A 189 31.21 7.06 15.95
N ALA A 190 29.94 6.62 16.08
CA ALA A 190 29.56 5.22 15.97
C ALA A 190 30.05 4.59 14.66
N LEU A 191 29.89 5.26 13.51
CA LEU A 191 30.35 4.73 12.22
C LEU A 191 31.84 4.41 12.17
N ARG A 192 32.67 5.17 12.91
CA ARG A 192 34.12 4.92 12.98
C ARG A 192 34.47 3.61 13.71
N ASP A 193 33.56 3.15 14.59
CA ASP A 193 33.73 1.90 15.33
C ASP A 193 33.44 0.65 14.44
N TYR A 194 32.87 0.87 13.22
CA TYR A 194 32.51 -0.18 12.27
C TYR A 194 33.25 0.00 10.91
N PRO A 195 34.60 -0.02 10.88
CA PRO A 195 35.38 0.29 9.68
C PRO A 195 35.24 -0.73 8.56
N THR A 196 34.67 -1.90 8.83
CA THR A 196 34.41 -2.94 7.84
C THR A 196 33.13 -2.74 7.05
N LEU A 197 32.25 -1.84 7.50
CA LEU A 197 31.03 -1.49 6.77
C LEU A 197 31.32 -0.39 5.74
N ASP A 198 30.86 -0.60 4.51
CA ASP A 198 30.79 0.47 3.52
C ASP A 198 29.66 1.42 3.93
N SER A 199 29.99 2.45 4.70
CA SER A 199 28.99 3.33 5.32
C SER A 199 29.26 4.82 5.04
N THR A 200 28.18 5.54 4.73
CA THR A 200 28.20 7.00 4.52
C THR A 200 27.25 7.68 5.52
N TYR A 201 27.73 8.75 6.15
CA TYR A 201 26.94 9.57 7.06
C TYR A 201 26.39 10.80 6.34
N HIS A 202 25.08 11.02 6.47
CA HIS A 202 24.37 12.19 5.94
C HIS A 202 23.77 12.97 7.11
N ASP A 203 24.34 14.13 7.39
CA ASP A 203 23.85 15.07 8.40
C ASP A 203 22.76 15.96 7.79
N LEU A 204 21.54 15.87 8.30
CA LEU A 204 20.43 16.72 7.89
C LEU A 204 20.32 18.00 8.73
N SER A 205 21.36 18.43 9.42
CA SER A 205 21.38 19.72 10.10
C SER A 205 21.25 20.90 9.12
N ALA A 206 21.20 22.12 9.66
CA ALA A 206 21.07 23.35 8.87
C ALA A 206 22.20 23.58 7.84
N GLU A 207 23.26 22.77 7.88
CA GLU A 207 24.37 22.82 6.92
C GLU A 207 24.21 21.88 5.72
N ASN A 208 23.02 21.32 5.53
CA ASN A 208 22.78 20.38 4.45
C ASN A 208 23.06 21.02 3.08
N LEU A 209 24.03 20.43 2.37
CA LEU A 209 24.47 20.95 1.07
C LEU A 209 23.41 20.80 -0.02
N LEU A 210 22.56 19.77 0.07
CA LEU A 210 21.51 19.51 -0.94
C LEU A 210 20.44 20.62 -0.93
N ASP A 211 20.03 21.08 0.25
CA ASP A 211 19.02 22.14 0.39
C ASP A 211 19.54 23.45 -0.23
N ARG A 212 20.81 23.78 0.05
CA ARG A 212 21.47 24.97 -0.51
C ARG A 212 21.65 24.88 -2.03
N GLU A 213 22.03 23.72 -2.52
CA GLU A 213 22.21 23.48 -3.95
C GLU A 213 20.88 23.61 -4.71
N LEU A 214 19.83 22.98 -4.21
CA LEU A 214 18.50 23.06 -4.81
C LEU A 214 17.94 24.49 -4.74
N GLY A 215 18.11 25.19 -3.61
CA GLY A 215 17.69 26.58 -3.46
C GLY A 215 18.43 27.53 -4.40
N ALA A 216 19.72 27.29 -4.67
CA ALA A 216 20.48 28.06 -5.66
C ALA A 216 20.06 27.74 -7.10
N ALA A 217 19.76 26.48 -7.41
CA ALA A 217 19.35 26.04 -8.75
C ALA A 217 17.89 26.43 -9.09
N TYR A 218 17.04 26.50 -8.07
CA TYR A 218 15.59 26.74 -8.21
C TYR A 218 15.09 27.79 -7.20
N PRO A 219 15.50 29.07 -7.32
CA PRO A 219 15.05 30.12 -6.42
C PRO A 219 13.53 30.37 -6.48
N ASP A 220 12.89 29.97 -7.60
CA ASP A 220 11.44 30.02 -7.82
C ASP A 220 10.68 28.92 -7.04
N LEU A 221 11.38 27.94 -6.46
CA LEU A 221 10.82 26.83 -5.67
C LEU A 221 11.32 26.85 -4.21
N ALA A 222 11.77 28.00 -3.74
CA ALA A 222 12.37 28.13 -2.38
C ALA A 222 11.41 27.66 -1.27
N ASP A 223 10.12 28.02 -1.38
CA ASP A 223 9.10 27.65 -0.39
C ASP A 223 8.83 26.14 -0.39
N GLU A 224 8.79 25.51 -1.56
CA GLU A 224 8.58 24.07 -1.70
C GLU A 224 9.80 23.26 -1.22
N ILE A 225 11.01 23.73 -1.50
CA ILE A 225 12.25 23.13 -0.99
C ILE A 225 12.28 23.21 0.54
N HIS A 226 11.93 24.37 1.10
CA HIS A 226 11.77 24.55 2.52
C HIS A 226 10.72 23.59 3.13
N ALA A 227 9.53 23.50 2.52
CA ALA A 227 8.47 22.60 2.94
C ALA A 227 8.86 21.11 2.88
N LEU A 228 9.82 20.73 2.05
CA LEU A 228 10.28 19.34 1.89
C LEU A 228 11.45 18.98 2.81
N LEU A 229 12.41 19.90 2.99
CA LEU A 229 13.75 19.58 3.49
C LEU A 229 14.18 20.34 4.74
N ASP A 230 13.46 21.38 5.17
CA ASP A 230 13.87 22.17 6.33
C ASP A 230 13.89 21.38 7.63
N ALA A 231 14.81 21.79 8.49
CA ALA A 231 14.91 21.28 9.84
C ALA A 231 13.64 21.58 10.64
N ALA A 232 13.32 20.70 11.57
CA ALA A 232 12.20 20.88 12.49
C ALA A 232 12.36 22.16 13.32
N GLN A 233 11.24 22.86 13.53
CA GLN A 233 11.15 24.03 14.38
C GLN A 233 10.44 23.69 15.69
N GLY A 234 10.90 24.21 16.81
CA GLY A 234 10.31 23.96 18.12
C GLY A 234 10.23 22.45 18.43
N ASP A 235 9.05 21.98 18.81
CA ASP A 235 8.78 20.56 19.13
C ASP A 235 8.33 19.72 17.94
N GLU A 236 8.38 20.25 16.72
CA GLU A 236 7.99 19.54 15.50
C GLU A 236 8.83 18.26 15.28
N VAL A 237 8.22 17.20 14.81
CA VAL A 237 8.90 15.94 14.44
C VAL A 237 8.81 15.75 12.93
N THR A 238 9.96 15.68 12.28
CA THR A 238 10.11 15.64 10.82
C THR A 238 10.29 14.20 10.31
N TYR A 239 9.28 13.33 10.51
CA TYR A 239 9.34 11.92 10.08
C TYR A 239 9.58 11.75 8.57
N GLY A 240 9.05 12.64 7.74
CA GLY A 240 9.15 12.55 6.29
C GLY A 240 10.36 13.24 5.68
N ARG A 241 10.98 14.20 6.37
CA ARG A 241 12.16 14.91 5.89
C ARG A 241 13.30 13.98 5.48
N PRO A 242 13.74 13.03 6.31
CA PRO A 242 14.78 12.08 5.92
C PRO A 242 14.39 11.25 4.68
N ARG A 243 13.10 10.93 4.50
CA ARG A 243 12.63 10.21 3.31
C ARG A 243 12.69 11.09 2.07
N ASN A 244 12.25 12.35 2.13
CA ASN A 244 12.35 13.29 1.01
C ASN A 244 13.80 13.48 0.58
N TYR A 245 14.71 13.68 1.56
CA TYR A 245 16.14 13.73 1.28
C TYR A 245 16.65 12.48 0.56
N LEU A 246 16.30 11.28 1.04
CA LEU A 246 16.69 10.01 0.44
C LEU A 246 16.21 9.85 -1.00
N LEU A 247 14.95 10.20 -1.27
CA LEU A 247 14.37 10.08 -2.61
C LEU A 247 15.05 11.03 -3.61
N LEU A 248 15.50 12.20 -3.16
CA LEU A 248 16.30 13.10 -3.99
C LEU A 248 17.74 12.61 -4.14
N ARG A 249 18.41 12.29 -3.04
CA ARG A 249 19.83 11.88 -3.04
C ARG A 249 20.09 10.63 -3.86
N PHE A 250 19.13 9.70 -3.88
CA PHE A 250 19.20 8.44 -4.62
C PHE A 250 18.18 8.36 -5.75
N ALA A 251 17.87 9.50 -6.36
CA ALA A 251 17.04 9.55 -7.57
C ALA A 251 17.65 8.70 -8.69
N GLY A 252 16.85 7.84 -9.30
CA GLY A 252 17.31 6.92 -10.34
C GLY A 252 17.79 5.54 -9.85
N HIS A 253 17.71 5.25 -8.54
CA HIS A 253 18.19 4.01 -7.95
C HIS A 253 17.10 3.26 -7.18
N ARG A 254 17.27 1.95 -7.01
CA ARG A 254 16.53 1.18 -5.99
C ARG A 254 17.19 1.41 -4.63
N LEU A 255 16.42 1.45 -3.57
CA LEU A 255 16.94 1.58 -2.20
C LEU A 255 16.14 0.74 -1.21
N LEU A 256 16.77 0.37 -0.10
CA LEU A 256 16.11 -0.18 1.07
C LEU A 256 16.12 0.87 2.19
N LEU A 257 15.01 0.98 2.89
CA LEU A 257 14.81 1.92 3.99
C LEU A 257 14.54 1.17 5.29
N LEU A 258 15.29 1.51 6.33
CA LEU A 258 15.25 0.91 7.67
C LEU A 258 15.15 2.01 8.72
N ASP A 259 14.39 1.77 9.79
CA ASP A 259 14.39 2.64 10.96
C ASP A 259 15.41 2.16 12.02
N ASP A 260 15.92 3.07 12.85
CA ASP A 260 16.97 2.74 13.84
C ASP A 260 16.48 1.82 14.98
N ASP A 261 15.16 1.66 15.15
CA ASP A 261 14.56 0.76 16.14
C ASP A 261 14.25 -0.65 15.60
N VAL A 262 14.71 -0.97 14.38
CA VAL A 262 14.61 -2.32 13.79
C VAL A 262 15.92 -3.10 13.99
N ALA A 263 15.82 -4.36 14.40
CA ALA A 263 16.97 -5.26 14.45
C ALA A 263 17.09 -6.06 13.15
N ILE A 264 18.33 -6.18 12.61
CA ILE A 264 18.62 -6.98 11.42
C ILE A 264 18.80 -8.45 11.84
N ASP A 265 17.71 -9.05 12.29
CA ASP A 265 17.62 -10.42 12.80
C ASP A 265 16.40 -11.11 12.16
N PRO A 266 16.57 -11.67 10.94
CA PRO A 266 15.46 -12.30 10.24
C PRO A 266 14.85 -13.45 11.04
N ARG A 267 13.53 -13.41 11.18
CA ARG A 267 12.74 -14.39 11.94
C ARG A 267 11.72 -15.07 11.03
N ARG A 268 11.54 -16.38 11.27
CA ARG A 268 10.51 -17.17 10.59
C ARG A 268 9.14 -16.76 11.12
N PRO A 269 8.17 -16.45 10.26
CA PRO A 269 6.81 -16.18 10.69
C PRO A 269 6.18 -17.38 11.42
N PRO A 270 5.32 -17.16 12.41
CA PRO A 270 4.64 -18.23 13.13
C PRO A 270 3.56 -18.94 12.28
N LEU A 271 3.06 -18.23 11.26
CA LEU A 271 2.18 -18.77 10.23
C LEU A 271 2.89 -18.72 8.89
N THR A 272 3.02 -19.87 8.24
CA THR A 272 3.70 -19.99 6.94
C THR A 272 2.87 -20.80 5.96
N ARG A 273 2.92 -20.39 4.70
CA ARG A 273 2.34 -21.13 3.58
C ARG A 273 3.37 -21.12 2.45
N ALA A 274 3.64 -22.28 1.88
CA ALA A 274 4.55 -22.40 0.74
C ALA A 274 3.91 -21.86 -0.55
N GLY A 275 4.74 -21.49 -1.52
CA GLY A 275 4.34 -20.93 -2.80
C GLY A 275 4.09 -19.43 -2.75
N VAL A 276 3.69 -18.89 -3.90
CA VAL A 276 3.41 -17.47 -4.07
C VAL A 276 1.90 -17.25 -4.18
N GLU A 277 1.39 -16.23 -3.50
CA GLU A 277 -0.02 -15.85 -3.59
C GLU A 277 -0.17 -14.46 -4.23
N VAL A 278 -1.06 -14.34 -5.22
CA VAL A 278 -1.49 -13.05 -5.77
C VAL A 278 -2.84 -12.71 -5.17
N SER A 279 -2.88 -11.74 -4.27
CA SER A 279 -4.12 -11.38 -3.55
C SER A 279 -4.06 -10.02 -2.86
N VAL A 280 -5.21 -9.58 -2.36
CA VAL A 280 -5.36 -8.43 -1.44
C VAL A 280 -5.82 -8.87 -0.04
N THR A 281 -5.52 -10.10 0.35
CA THR A 281 -5.89 -10.60 1.67
C THR A 281 -5.36 -9.73 2.81
N ARG A 282 -6.08 -9.72 3.91
CA ARG A 282 -5.68 -9.01 5.13
C ARG A 282 -4.44 -9.66 5.74
N GLU A 283 -3.59 -8.86 6.37
CA GLU A 283 -2.47 -9.38 7.16
C GLU A 283 -2.99 -10.10 8.39
N ALA A 284 -2.36 -11.22 8.72
CA ALA A 284 -2.57 -11.86 10.02
C ALA A 284 -1.82 -11.09 11.11
N ALA A 285 -2.40 -11.07 12.31
CA ALA A 285 -1.79 -10.51 13.52
C ALA A 285 -1.93 -11.50 14.68
N LEU A 286 -0.82 -11.78 15.35
CA LEU A 286 -0.77 -12.66 16.53
C LEU A 286 -0.10 -11.91 17.68
N TRP A 287 -0.77 -11.84 18.83
CA TRP A 287 -0.31 -11.06 19.99
C TRP A 287 0.45 -11.94 20.99
N TYR A 288 1.43 -11.36 21.64
CA TYR A 288 2.26 -12.02 22.64
C TYR A 288 2.32 -11.19 23.92
N GLU A 289 2.42 -11.87 25.05
CA GLU A 289 2.52 -11.21 26.35
C GLU A 289 3.88 -10.54 26.53
N THR A 290 4.94 -11.19 26.04
CA THR A 290 6.32 -10.73 26.15
C THR A 290 7.06 -10.83 24.82
N LEU A 291 8.17 -10.10 24.71
CA LEU A 291 9.05 -10.19 23.54
C LEU A 291 9.69 -11.58 23.43
N ASP A 292 10.03 -12.22 24.57
CA ASP A 292 10.61 -13.58 24.59
C ASP A 292 9.62 -14.61 24.04
N ALA A 293 8.33 -14.48 24.40
CA ALA A 293 7.28 -15.33 23.84
C ALA A 293 7.13 -15.14 22.33
N ALA A 294 7.23 -13.89 21.85
CA ALA A 294 7.22 -13.57 20.42
C ALA A 294 8.44 -14.17 19.69
N TYR A 295 9.62 -14.09 20.30
CA TYR A 295 10.83 -14.69 19.75
C TYR A 295 10.77 -16.23 19.72
N ALA A 296 10.21 -16.85 20.75
CA ALA A 296 10.03 -18.31 20.78
C ALA A 296 9.08 -18.77 19.66
N ALA A 297 8.01 -18.00 19.38
CA ALA A 297 7.09 -18.30 18.29
C ALA A 297 7.67 -18.00 16.89
N CYS A 298 8.66 -17.11 16.82
CA CYS A 298 9.30 -16.67 15.58
C CYS A 298 10.81 -17.00 15.63
N PRO A 299 11.22 -18.27 15.44
CA PRO A 299 12.63 -18.66 15.52
C PRO A 299 13.49 -17.98 14.46
N PRO A 300 14.81 -17.91 14.64
CA PRO A 300 15.73 -17.38 13.64
C PRO A 300 15.53 -18.01 12.27
N LEU A 301 15.65 -17.20 11.24
CA LEU A 301 15.58 -17.63 9.84
C LEU A 301 16.90 -17.32 9.15
N ASP A 302 17.53 -18.34 8.60
CA ASP A 302 18.72 -18.14 7.77
C ASP A 302 18.29 -17.65 6.39
N CYS A 303 18.22 -16.34 6.25
CA CYS A 303 18.00 -15.68 4.96
C CYS A 303 18.77 -14.36 4.90
N ASN A 304 19.12 -13.94 3.69
CA ASN A 304 19.63 -12.60 3.42
C ASN A 304 18.46 -11.67 3.15
N PRO A 305 18.08 -10.77 4.08
CA PRO A 305 16.92 -9.91 3.92
C PRO A 305 17.09 -8.91 2.77
N VAL A 306 18.32 -8.47 2.48
CA VAL A 306 18.62 -7.54 1.38
C VAL A 306 18.37 -8.21 0.04
N GLU A 307 18.95 -9.39 -0.19
CA GLU A 307 18.73 -10.15 -1.42
C GLU A 307 17.28 -10.55 -1.62
N ALA A 308 16.57 -10.89 -0.53
CA ALA A 308 15.17 -11.21 -0.59
C ALA A 308 14.33 -10.03 -1.14
N HIS A 309 14.65 -8.79 -0.76
CA HIS A 309 14.03 -7.59 -1.32
C HIS A 309 14.47 -7.34 -2.76
N LEU A 310 15.77 -7.37 -3.05
CA LEU A 310 16.33 -7.03 -4.36
C LEU A 310 15.90 -8.00 -5.46
N ARG A 311 15.60 -9.25 -5.10
CA ARG A 311 15.08 -10.27 -6.00
C ARG A 311 13.76 -9.87 -6.69
N TRP A 312 12.96 -9.02 -6.05
CA TRP A 312 11.62 -8.63 -6.54
C TRP A 312 11.52 -7.15 -6.89
N LEU A 313 12.26 -6.31 -6.16
CA LEU A 313 12.13 -4.86 -6.25
C LEU A 313 12.49 -4.34 -7.65
N GLY A 314 11.58 -3.60 -8.26
CA GLY A 314 11.76 -2.99 -9.56
C GLY A 314 11.54 -3.95 -10.74
N LEU A 315 11.18 -5.21 -10.52
CA LEU A 315 10.86 -6.12 -11.61
C LEU A 315 9.60 -5.69 -12.38
N PRO A 316 9.58 -5.81 -13.71
CA PRO A 316 8.33 -5.87 -14.45
C PRO A 316 7.41 -6.96 -13.88
N LEU A 317 6.10 -6.72 -13.86
CA LEU A 317 5.18 -7.70 -13.29
C LEU A 317 5.18 -9.03 -14.05
N ALA A 318 5.38 -9.00 -15.37
CA ALA A 318 5.55 -10.20 -16.19
C ALA A 318 6.68 -11.10 -15.69
N GLU A 319 7.84 -10.51 -15.33
CA GLU A 319 8.97 -11.25 -14.79
C GLU A 319 8.70 -11.77 -13.38
N ALA A 320 8.11 -10.92 -12.52
CA ALA A 320 7.71 -11.32 -11.17
C ALA A 320 6.69 -12.46 -11.21
N TRP A 321 5.75 -12.44 -12.15
CA TRP A 321 4.77 -13.50 -12.38
C TRP A 321 5.45 -14.80 -12.81
N THR A 322 6.31 -14.75 -13.83
CA THR A 322 7.09 -15.91 -14.30
C THR A 322 7.96 -16.49 -13.20
N GLN A 323 8.57 -15.63 -12.36
CA GLN A 323 9.35 -16.09 -11.20
C GLN A 323 8.46 -16.79 -10.17
N ALA A 324 7.25 -16.28 -9.94
CA ALA A 324 6.27 -16.88 -9.04
C ALA A 324 5.74 -18.23 -9.55
N GLU A 325 5.53 -18.38 -10.86
CA GLU A 325 5.11 -19.66 -11.48
C GLU A 325 6.18 -20.74 -11.36
N ARG A 326 7.46 -20.36 -11.28
CA ARG A 326 8.58 -21.28 -11.08
C ARG A 326 8.77 -21.71 -9.63
N ASP A 327 8.01 -21.16 -8.69
CA ASP A 327 8.09 -21.60 -7.29
C ASP A 327 7.64 -23.07 -7.20
N PRO A 328 8.41 -23.95 -6.53
CA PRO A 328 8.08 -25.38 -6.45
C PRO A 328 6.71 -25.68 -5.83
N ALA A 329 6.23 -24.83 -4.94
CA ALA A 329 4.91 -24.94 -4.34
C ALA A 329 3.81 -24.21 -5.13
N GLY A 330 4.17 -23.61 -6.28
CA GLY A 330 3.28 -23.01 -7.26
C GLY A 330 2.77 -21.62 -6.92
N LEU A 331 2.13 -21.02 -7.94
CA LEU A 331 1.44 -19.74 -7.85
C LEU A 331 -0.06 -19.97 -7.59
N ARG A 332 -0.59 -19.25 -6.62
CA ARG A 332 -2.04 -19.22 -6.34
C ARG A 332 -2.56 -17.80 -6.54
N VAL A 333 -3.76 -17.69 -7.10
CA VAL A 333 -4.47 -16.41 -7.19
C VAL A 333 -5.66 -16.48 -6.25
N GLY A 334 -5.63 -15.62 -5.24
CA GLY A 334 -6.65 -15.51 -4.20
C GLY A 334 -7.68 -14.41 -4.50
N GLN A 335 -8.06 -13.68 -3.47
CA GLN A 335 -9.00 -12.57 -3.60
C GLN A 335 -8.35 -11.41 -4.36
N LEU A 336 -8.94 -11.04 -5.50
CA LEU A 336 -8.59 -9.83 -6.26
C LEU A 336 -9.87 -9.01 -6.46
N PRO A 337 -9.89 -7.74 -6.10
CA PRO A 337 -11.03 -6.86 -6.39
C PRO A 337 -11.07 -6.53 -7.89
N GLY A 338 -12.25 -6.12 -8.37
CA GLY A 338 -12.46 -5.87 -9.80
C GLY A 338 -11.55 -4.76 -10.38
N ASP A 339 -11.17 -3.77 -9.58
CA ASP A 339 -10.23 -2.72 -9.98
C ASP A 339 -8.81 -3.24 -10.21
N ALA A 340 -8.43 -4.36 -9.60
CA ALA A 340 -7.14 -5.00 -9.83
C ALA A 340 -6.94 -5.45 -11.28
N ALA A 341 -8.02 -5.74 -12.02
CA ALA A 341 -7.93 -6.12 -13.43
C ALA A 341 -7.22 -5.06 -14.29
N ALA A 342 -7.44 -3.78 -14.01
CA ALA A 342 -6.78 -2.68 -14.72
C ALA A 342 -5.27 -2.63 -14.49
N ARG A 343 -4.79 -3.16 -13.36
CA ARG A 343 -3.37 -3.17 -12.98
C ARG A 343 -2.55 -4.25 -13.67
N PHE A 344 -3.20 -5.20 -14.36
CA PHE A 344 -2.55 -6.11 -15.29
C PHE A 344 -2.30 -5.34 -16.61
N ALA A 345 -1.17 -4.64 -16.68
CA ALA A 345 -0.83 -3.73 -17.75
C ALA A 345 0.64 -3.90 -18.19
N PRO A 346 1.03 -3.49 -19.40
CA PRO A 346 2.39 -3.67 -19.91
C PRO A 346 3.47 -2.97 -19.07
N ASP A 347 3.13 -1.87 -18.44
CA ASP A 347 4.02 -1.08 -17.57
C ASP A 347 3.93 -1.46 -16.08
N ALA A 348 3.13 -2.48 -15.74
CA ALA A 348 2.99 -2.96 -14.37
C ALA A 348 4.32 -3.49 -13.83
N ARG A 349 4.63 -3.12 -12.57
CA ARG A 349 5.86 -3.57 -11.92
C ARG A 349 5.78 -3.54 -10.42
N VAL A 350 6.75 -4.22 -9.79
CA VAL A 350 6.95 -4.22 -8.35
C VAL A 350 7.64 -2.93 -7.93
N VAL A 351 6.88 -2.01 -7.32
CA VAL A 351 7.35 -0.70 -6.87
C VAL A 351 7.84 -0.74 -5.44
N PHE A 352 7.22 -1.57 -4.60
CA PHE A 352 7.59 -1.77 -3.21
C PHE A 352 7.81 -3.24 -2.89
N THR A 353 8.74 -3.49 -1.98
CA THR A 353 8.89 -4.78 -1.31
C THR A 353 8.85 -4.56 0.19
N ARG A 354 8.19 -5.46 0.94
CA ARG A 354 7.98 -5.36 2.38
C ARG A 354 8.28 -6.70 3.04
N ASN A 355 8.63 -6.66 4.30
CA ASN A 355 8.69 -7.83 5.16
C ASN A 355 7.73 -7.68 6.35
N HIS A 356 7.56 -8.72 7.12
CA HIS A 356 6.69 -8.75 8.28
C HIS A 356 7.31 -8.02 9.49
N LEU A 357 6.44 -7.64 10.41
CA LEU A 357 6.83 -7.01 11.67
C LEU A 357 6.78 -8.05 12.80
N LEU A 358 7.74 -7.96 13.71
CA LEU A 358 7.75 -8.64 15.01
C LEU A 358 8.06 -7.63 16.11
N GLY A 359 7.26 -7.52 17.15
CA GLY A 359 7.47 -6.60 18.25
C GLY A 359 6.49 -5.44 18.29
N ASP A 360 6.92 -4.26 18.74
CA ASP A 360 6.08 -3.08 18.92
C ASP A 360 6.12 -2.17 17.68
N PRO A 361 5.04 -2.07 16.88
CA PRO A 361 5.01 -1.21 15.68
C PRO A 361 4.98 0.29 15.99
N GLY A 362 4.84 0.66 17.26
CA GLY A 362 4.73 2.05 17.68
C GLY A 362 3.41 2.73 17.33
N TRP A 363 2.37 1.97 17.01
CA TRP A 363 1.05 2.52 16.74
C TRP A 363 0.31 2.87 18.03
N ALA A 364 -0.29 4.06 18.07
CA ALA A 364 -1.10 4.46 19.20
C ALA A 364 -2.55 3.93 19.13
N ALA A 365 -3.01 3.54 17.93
CA ALA A 365 -4.37 3.09 17.70
C ALA A 365 -4.47 1.56 17.67
N PHE A 366 -5.06 1.00 18.70
CA PHE A 366 -5.39 -0.42 18.74
C PHE A 366 -6.45 -0.81 17.70
N ALA A 367 -7.40 0.08 17.44
CA ALA A 367 -8.65 -0.20 16.76
C ALA A 367 -8.47 -0.85 15.37
N ALA A 368 -7.53 -0.38 14.56
CA ALA A 368 -7.38 -0.87 13.20
C ALA A 368 -6.86 -2.32 13.11
N GLN A 369 -6.29 -2.87 14.19
CA GLN A 369 -5.65 -4.19 14.15
C GLN A 369 -6.50 -5.27 14.80
N GLN A 370 -7.15 -4.96 15.92
CA GLN A 370 -8.04 -5.88 16.61
C GLN A 370 -9.42 -5.96 15.94
N LEU A 371 -9.80 -4.96 15.14
CA LEU A 371 -11.12 -4.88 14.54
C LEU A 371 -11.20 -5.41 13.11
N VAL A 372 -10.06 -5.69 12.48
CA VAL A 372 -10.00 -6.21 11.10
C VAL A 372 -9.16 -7.48 11.09
N LEU A 373 -9.76 -8.59 11.57
CA LEU A 373 -9.08 -9.88 11.65
C LEU A 373 -9.05 -10.58 10.29
N SER A 374 -7.90 -11.20 9.96
CA SER A 374 -7.83 -12.20 8.89
C SER A 374 -8.42 -13.53 9.37
N ASP A 375 -8.71 -14.43 8.44
CA ASP A 375 -9.22 -15.78 8.76
C ASP A 375 -8.19 -16.56 9.59
N GLU A 376 -6.90 -16.39 9.32
CA GLU A 376 -5.82 -17.01 10.07
C GLU A 376 -5.75 -16.48 11.52
N THR A 377 -5.95 -15.16 11.70
CA THR A 377 -6.01 -14.58 13.05
C THR A 377 -7.22 -15.09 13.82
N ARG A 378 -8.39 -15.19 13.17
CA ARG A 378 -9.61 -15.77 13.77
C ARG A 378 -9.39 -17.21 14.21
N ALA A 379 -8.83 -18.06 13.33
CA ALA A 379 -8.49 -19.44 13.65
C ALA A 379 -7.49 -19.56 14.80
N TRP A 380 -6.48 -18.67 14.81
CA TRP A 380 -5.50 -18.65 15.89
C TRP A 380 -6.12 -18.23 17.24
N LEU A 381 -6.96 -17.20 17.28
CA LEU A 381 -7.68 -16.77 18.49
C LEU A 381 -8.61 -17.87 19.02
N ALA A 382 -9.28 -18.60 18.14
CA ALA A 382 -10.13 -19.72 18.52
C ALA A 382 -9.32 -20.86 19.18
N ALA A 383 -8.11 -21.11 18.68
CA ALA A 383 -7.20 -22.12 19.23
C ALA A 383 -6.47 -21.66 20.51
N HIS A 384 -6.37 -20.34 20.75
CA HIS A 384 -5.61 -19.75 21.87
C HIS A 384 -6.47 -18.74 22.66
N PRO A 385 -7.58 -19.17 23.30
CA PRO A 385 -8.51 -18.24 23.95
C PRO A 385 -7.89 -17.42 25.08
N ASP A 386 -6.83 -17.92 25.72
CA ASP A 386 -6.11 -17.23 26.81
C ASP A 386 -5.40 -15.95 26.37
N VAL A 387 -5.11 -15.80 25.09
CA VAL A 387 -4.46 -14.62 24.50
C VAL A 387 -5.29 -13.36 24.73
N VAL A 388 -6.60 -13.48 24.84
CA VAL A 388 -7.51 -12.36 25.08
C VAL A 388 -7.13 -11.55 26.32
N ARG A 389 -6.49 -12.18 27.31
CA ARG A 389 -6.07 -11.50 28.55
C ARG A 389 -5.12 -10.33 28.31
N TYR A 390 -4.34 -10.37 27.23
CA TYR A 390 -3.34 -9.35 26.92
C TYR A 390 -3.44 -8.78 25.49
N ALA A 391 -4.19 -9.41 24.58
CA ALA A 391 -4.21 -9.00 23.16
C ALA A 391 -4.65 -7.54 22.95
N PHE A 392 -5.51 -7.01 23.82
CA PHE A 392 -5.96 -5.63 23.73
C PHE A 392 -5.01 -4.62 24.40
N ASP A 393 -4.08 -5.10 25.22
CA ASP A 393 -3.11 -4.26 25.96
C ASP A 393 -1.68 -4.48 25.47
N SER A 394 -1.40 -5.61 24.81
CA SER A 394 -0.06 -5.93 24.33
C SER A 394 0.27 -5.13 23.07
N GLN A 395 1.41 -4.46 23.12
CA GLN A 395 2.03 -3.82 21.94
C GLN A 395 2.94 -4.79 21.19
N ILE A 396 3.14 -6.01 21.69
CA ILE A 396 4.05 -6.99 21.10
C ILE A 396 3.24 -7.99 20.27
N HIS A 397 3.48 -7.97 18.97
CA HIS A 397 2.82 -8.89 18.07
C HIS A 397 3.69 -9.22 16.85
N TRP A 398 3.40 -10.33 16.23
CA TRP A 398 3.78 -10.57 14.85
C TRP A 398 2.64 -10.11 13.93
N ARG A 399 3.00 -9.46 12.83
CA ARG A 399 2.05 -9.08 11.78
C ARG A 399 2.65 -9.27 10.41
N GLY A 400 1.89 -9.90 9.51
CA GLY A 400 2.33 -10.13 8.14
C GLY A 400 1.40 -11.01 7.33
N GLN A 401 1.87 -11.42 6.18
CA GLN A 401 1.18 -12.34 5.29
C GLN A 401 1.56 -13.79 5.60
N VAL A 402 0.66 -14.70 5.33
CA VAL A 402 0.94 -16.13 5.48
C VAL A 402 1.59 -16.64 4.18
N GLY A 403 2.89 -16.36 4.00
CA GLY A 403 3.67 -16.72 2.82
C GLY A 403 4.11 -15.51 1.97
N LEU A 404 4.72 -15.81 0.83
CA LEU A 404 5.11 -14.79 -0.16
C LEU A 404 3.87 -14.32 -0.91
N ARG A 405 3.66 -13.00 -0.98
CA ARG A 405 2.50 -12.42 -1.65
C ARG A 405 2.88 -11.33 -2.63
N ILE A 406 2.23 -11.34 -3.80
CA ILE A 406 2.24 -10.25 -4.79
C ILE A 406 0.88 -9.55 -4.72
N ALA A 407 0.84 -8.28 -4.36
CA ALA A 407 -0.39 -7.53 -4.13
C ALA A 407 -0.55 -6.37 -5.14
N PRO A 408 -1.73 -6.23 -5.78
CA PRO A 408 -2.05 -5.10 -6.64
C PRO A 408 -2.37 -3.84 -5.82
N ARG A 409 -1.50 -3.54 -4.86
CA ARG A 409 -1.58 -2.37 -3.96
C ARG A 409 -0.18 -1.92 -3.62
N MET A 410 -0.01 -0.62 -3.47
CA MET A 410 1.25 -0.08 -2.97
C MET A 410 1.11 0.23 -1.49
N LEU A 411 1.68 -0.66 -0.66
CA LEU A 411 1.72 -0.52 0.78
C LEU A 411 3.12 -0.08 1.18
N SER A 412 3.23 1.03 1.89
CA SER A 412 4.51 1.66 2.22
C SER A 412 5.00 1.42 3.65
N THR A 413 4.23 0.71 4.49
CA THR A 413 4.61 0.41 5.88
C THR A 413 5.34 -0.92 5.97
N SER A 414 6.56 -0.93 6.54
CA SER A 414 7.38 -2.13 6.76
C SER A 414 8.52 -1.81 7.73
N THR A 415 9.11 -2.81 8.34
CA THR A 415 10.34 -2.69 9.14
C THR A 415 11.57 -2.46 8.26
N LEU A 416 11.73 -3.24 7.21
CA LEU A 416 12.64 -2.97 6.09
C LEU A 416 11.78 -2.81 4.83
N LYS A 417 11.98 -1.74 4.09
CA LYS A 417 11.17 -1.39 2.93
C LYS A 417 12.03 -1.22 1.70
N GLY A 418 11.71 -1.95 0.63
CA GLY A 418 12.27 -1.67 -0.68
C GLY A 418 11.45 -0.64 -1.43
N ILE A 419 12.12 0.32 -2.06
CA ILE A 419 11.53 1.39 -2.87
C ILE A 419 12.22 1.41 -4.23
N ASP A 420 11.45 1.27 -5.31
CA ASP A 420 11.96 1.45 -6.67
C ASP A 420 12.00 2.94 -7.05
N ASN A 421 12.98 3.66 -6.48
CA ASN A 421 13.22 5.08 -6.79
C ASN A 421 14.05 5.27 -8.07
N SER A 422 14.21 4.24 -8.90
CA SER A 422 14.69 4.37 -10.28
C SER A 422 13.71 5.17 -11.14
N ARG A 423 12.47 5.29 -10.67
CA ARG A 423 11.39 6.09 -11.22
C ARG A 423 11.02 7.21 -10.27
N LEU A 424 10.41 8.25 -10.77
CA LEU A 424 9.96 9.41 -10.01
C LEU A 424 8.98 9.02 -8.90
N MET A 425 9.48 8.69 -7.70
CA MET A 425 8.63 8.51 -6.52
C MET A 425 8.11 9.86 -6.01
N PRO A 426 6.86 9.94 -5.50
CA PRO A 426 6.35 11.17 -4.93
C PRO A 426 7.09 11.53 -3.64
N PRO A 427 7.10 12.81 -3.23
CA PRO A 427 7.53 13.20 -1.90
C PRO A 427 6.52 12.75 -0.84
N THR A 428 6.89 12.90 0.42
CA THR A 428 5.97 12.74 1.54
C THR A 428 5.85 14.02 2.35
N LEU A 429 4.86 14.06 3.24
CA LEU A 429 4.74 15.14 4.22
C LEU A 429 6.01 15.21 5.08
N ARG A 430 6.60 16.40 5.23
CA ARG A 430 7.85 16.59 6.00
C ARG A 430 7.67 16.26 7.48
N ALA A 431 6.62 16.76 8.10
CA ALA A 431 6.48 16.83 9.54
C ALA A 431 5.20 16.21 10.13
N ALA A 432 4.29 15.68 9.33
CA ALA A 432 3.04 15.11 9.84
C ALA A 432 3.18 13.62 10.20
N ALA A 433 2.55 13.19 11.28
CA ALA A 433 2.37 11.77 11.58
C ALA A 433 1.52 11.11 10.46
N GLY A 434 1.90 9.90 10.03
CA GLY A 434 1.25 9.21 8.91
C GLY A 434 1.81 9.58 7.54
N GLU A 435 2.99 10.19 7.48
CA GLU A 435 3.70 10.51 6.25
C GLU A 435 3.91 9.29 5.34
N ASP A 436 4.06 8.11 5.92
CA ASP A 436 4.27 6.86 5.20
C ASP A 436 3.00 6.39 4.48
N ILE A 437 1.81 6.56 5.08
CA ILE A 437 0.54 6.22 4.40
C ILE A 437 0.22 7.22 3.29
N VAL A 438 0.53 8.52 3.49
CA VAL A 438 0.39 9.54 2.43
C VAL A 438 1.33 9.25 1.27
N PHE A 439 2.60 8.89 1.55
CA PHE A 439 3.56 8.46 0.54
C PHE A 439 3.04 7.27 -0.29
N GLY A 440 2.54 6.23 0.39
CA GLY A 440 1.99 5.05 -0.28
C GLY A 440 0.79 5.37 -1.18
N GLU A 441 -0.14 6.21 -0.72
CA GLU A 441 -1.32 6.58 -1.50
C GLU A 441 -0.96 7.50 -2.68
N ALA A 442 -0.07 8.48 -2.48
CA ALA A 442 0.44 9.30 -3.56
C ALA A 442 1.14 8.45 -4.64
N ALA A 443 1.93 7.46 -4.21
CA ALA A 443 2.55 6.51 -5.14
C ALA A 443 1.50 5.69 -5.92
N CYS A 444 0.36 5.28 -5.29
CA CYS A 444 -0.76 4.64 -6.00
C CYS A 444 -1.38 5.54 -7.07
N CYS A 445 -1.52 6.84 -6.78
CA CYS A 445 -2.05 7.81 -7.75
C CYS A 445 -1.07 8.03 -8.92
N VAL A 446 0.23 8.10 -8.63
CA VAL A 446 1.28 8.30 -9.65
C VAL A 446 1.51 7.05 -10.49
N TYR A 447 1.47 5.87 -9.86
CA TYR A 447 1.67 4.56 -10.49
C TYR A 447 0.45 3.65 -10.26
N PRO A 448 -0.67 3.84 -10.97
CA PRO A 448 -1.87 3.03 -10.77
C PRO A 448 -1.64 1.54 -11.07
N ASN A 449 -0.61 1.19 -11.86
CA ASN A 449 -0.19 -0.17 -12.19
C ASN A 449 0.98 -0.68 -11.31
N GLY A 450 1.23 -0.02 -10.16
CA GLY A 450 2.25 -0.42 -9.20
C GLY A 450 1.79 -1.59 -8.32
N TRP A 451 2.72 -2.49 -8.00
CA TRP A 451 2.50 -3.68 -7.17
C TRP A 451 3.48 -3.71 -6.00
N THR A 452 3.10 -4.41 -4.95
CA THR A 452 3.95 -4.68 -3.79
C THR A 452 4.20 -6.18 -3.65
N VAL A 453 5.40 -6.56 -3.23
CA VAL A 453 5.71 -7.92 -2.80
C VAL A 453 5.93 -7.96 -1.30
N ASP A 454 5.17 -8.79 -0.59
CA ASP A 454 5.33 -9.07 0.83
C ASP A 454 6.18 -10.34 0.99
N LEU A 455 7.31 -10.19 1.66
CA LEU A 455 8.32 -11.23 1.83
C LEU A 455 8.06 -12.04 3.12
N PRO A 456 8.21 -13.37 3.10
CA PRO A 456 7.80 -14.24 4.20
C PRO A 456 8.86 -14.34 5.31
N PHE A 457 9.34 -13.22 5.82
CA PHE A 457 10.18 -13.14 7.02
C PHE A 457 9.84 -11.90 7.83
N ALA A 458 10.10 -11.94 9.13
CA ALA A 458 9.90 -10.81 10.03
C ALA A 458 11.23 -10.22 10.48
N LEU A 459 11.26 -8.89 10.67
CA LEU A 459 12.33 -8.22 11.41
C LEU A 459 11.78 -7.64 12.71
N PRO A 460 12.51 -7.79 13.84
CA PRO A 460 12.09 -7.24 15.11
C PRO A 460 12.12 -5.71 15.13
N HIS A 461 11.02 -5.10 15.57
CA HIS A 461 10.90 -3.69 15.82
C HIS A 461 10.92 -3.46 17.34
N LEU A 462 12.03 -2.92 17.82
CA LEU A 462 12.40 -2.93 19.25
C LEU A 462 12.47 -1.49 19.78
N ARG A 463 11.34 -0.95 20.16
CA ARG A 463 11.26 0.39 20.73
C ARG A 463 11.74 0.43 22.18
N THR A 464 12.34 1.55 22.56
CA THR A 464 12.80 1.81 23.94
C THR A 464 11.70 2.35 24.84
N MET A 465 10.69 3.00 24.25
CA MET A 465 9.58 3.57 25.02
C MET A 465 8.24 3.05 24.50
N ARG A 466 7.40 2.59 25.44
CA ARG A 466 6.00 2.24 25.13
C ARG A 466 5.20 3.51 24.85
N ARG A 467 4.41 3.53 23.79
CA ARG A 467 3.41 4.57 23.58
C ARG A 467 2.19 4.27 24.46
N ARG A 468 1.50 5.34 24.86
CA ARG A 468 0.20 5.19 25.48
C ARG A 468 -0.76 4.53 24.48
N TRP A 469 -1.38 3.46 24.90
CA TRP A 469 -2.41 2.78 24.12
C TRP A 469 -3.73 3.51 24.24
N LEU A 470 -4.50 3.63 23.14
CA LEU A 470 -5.86 4.16 23.21
C LEU A 470 -6.75 3.23 24.02
N THR A 471 -7.57 3.81 24.88
CA THR A 471 -8.54 3.10 25.72
C THR A 471 -9.97 3.45 25.28
N PRO A 472 -11.00 2.70 25.71
CA PRO A 472 -12.40 3.02 25.45
C PRO A 472 -12.86 4.43 25.93
N ARG A 473 -12.05 5.08 26.75
CA ARG A 473 -12.31 6.44 27.26
C ARG A 473 -11.75 7.55 26.39
N ASP A 474 -10.85 7.22 25.49
CA ASP A 474 -10.23 8.19 24.59
C ASP A 474 -11.20 8.54 23.45
N LYS A 475 -10.95 9.66 22.78
CA LYS A 475 -11.66 10.04 21.56
C LYS A 475 -10.89 9.54 20.34
N LEU A 476 -11.61 9.07 19.34
CA LEU A 476 -11.04 8.79 18.04
C LEU A 476 -10.91 10.12 17.30
N VAL A 477 -9.68 10.55 17.05
CA VAL A 477 -9.40 11.76 16.27
C VAL A 477 -8.91 11.35 14.89
N LEU A 478 -9.54 11.88 13.85
CA LEU A 478 -9.11 11.68 12.48
C LEU A 478 -7.89 12.56 12.21
N GLU A 479 -6.72 11.93 12.11
CA GLU A 479 -5.47 12.62 11.81
C GLU A 479 -5.52 13.29 10.42
N PRO A 480 -4.97 14.51 10.24
CA PRO A 480 -4.96 15.21 8.96
C PRO A 480 -4.39 14.39 7.81
N ALA A 481 -3.31 13.66 8.03
CA ALA A 481 -2.70 12.78 7.03
C ALA A 481 -3.67 11.69 6.55
N ARG A 482 -4.47 11.12 7.45
CA ARG A 482 -5.48 10.13 7.10
C ARG A 482 -6.59 10.73 6.22
N PHE A 483 -6.99 11.97 6.50
CA PHE A 483 -7.92 12.70 5.65
C PHE A 483 -7.37 12.86 4.23
N LEU A 484 -6.11 13.30 4.08
CA LEU A 484 -5.47 13.45 2.78
C LEU A 484 -5.39 12.11 2.02
N VAL A 485 -5.09 11.01 2.71
CA VAL A 485 -5.08 9.65 2.11
C VAL A 485 -6.45 9.28 1.56
N THR A 486 -7.52 9.47 2.33
CA THR A 486 -8.87 9.12 1.88
C THR A 486 -9.31 10.01 0.73
N TYR A 487 -8.99 11.30 0.79
CA TYR A 487 -9.26 12.24 -0.30
C TYR A 487 -8.52 11.85 -1.58
N ALA A 488 -7.22 11.54 -1.50
CA ALA A 488 -6.44 11.07 -2.65
C ALA A 488 -6.99 9.75 -3.23
N ARG A 489 -7.41 8.83 -2.37
CA ARG A 489 -8.01 7.55 -2.79
C ARG A 489 -9.34 7.74 -3.52
N ALA A 490 -10.18 8.66 -3.07
CA ALA A 490 -11.45 8.97 -3.70
C ALA A 490 -11.28 9.66 -5.05
N CYS A 491 -10.31 10.57 -5.16
CA CYS A 491 -10.12 11.40 -6.34
C CYS A 491 -9.05 10.83 -7.31
N GLY A 492 -8.09 10.05 -6.82
CA GLY A 492 -6.97 9.50 -7.61
C GLY A 492 -7.38 8.76 -8.88
N PRO A 493 -8.44 7.92 -8.87
CA PRO A 493 -8.94 7.24 -10.07
C PRO A 493 -9.42 8.18 -11.18
N ALA A 494 -9.78 9.42 -10.83
CA ALA A 494 -10.20 10.44 -11.80
C ALA A 494 -9.02 11.20 -12.46
N ILE A 495 -7.79 10.97 -12.02
CA ILE A 495 -6.60 11.61 -12.61
C ILE A 495 -6.36 11.06 -14.01
N ALA A 496 -6.87 11.79 -15.00
CA ALA A 496 -6.62 11.51 -16.41
C ALA A 496 -5.29 12.17 -16.83
N ALA A 497 -4.19 11.42 -16.77
CA ALA A 497 -2.88 11.87 -17.22
C ALA A 497 -2.05 10.69 -17.72
N GLU A 498 -1.16 10.94 -18.69
CA GLU A 498 -0.46 9.89 -19.42
C GLU A 498 0.78 9.36 -18.67
N ASN A 499 1.47 10.23 -17.96
CA ASN A 499 2.76 9.90 -17.35
C ASN A 499 2.85 10.30 -15.88
N PRO A 500 3.81 9.73 -15.11
CA PRO A 500 3.97 9.98 -13.68
C PRO A 500 4.15 11.46 -13.30
N PRO A 501 4.96 12.30 -13.99
CA PRO A 501 5.05 13.73 -13.69
C PRO A 501 3.72 14.46 -13.81
N GLN A 502 2.94 14.20 -14.87
CA GLN A 502 1.63 14.82 -15.05
C GLN A 502 0.62 14.36 -13.99
N ARG A 503 0.62 13.05 -13.64
CA ARG A 503 -0.23 12.53 -12.56
C ARG A 503 0.10 13.18 -11.22
N MET A 504 1.39 13.37 -10.95
CA MET A 504 1.85 14.03 -9.73
C MET A 504 1.41 15.51 -9.70
N ALA A 505 1.55 16.23 -10.80
CA ALA A 505 1.09 17.61 -10.91
C ALA A 505 -0.43 17.72 -10.70
N ARG A 506 -1.22 16.84 -11.32
CA ARG A 506 -2.69 16.79 -11.11
C ARG A 506 -3.08 16.46 -9.68
N LEU A 507 -2.40 15.53 -9.05
CA LEU A 507 -2.60 15.25 -7.63
C LEU A 507 -2.26 16.48 -6.77
N GLY A 508 -1.19 17.21 -7.11
CA GLY A 508 -0.82 18.46 -6.48
C GLY A 508 -1.89 19.55 -6.62
N GLU A 509 -2.43 19.75 -7.83
CA GLU A 509 -3.54 20.66 -8.11
C GLU A 509 -4.77 20.32 -7.22
N MET A 510 -5.14 19.03 -7.15
CA MET A 510 -6.27 18.59 -6.35
C MET A 510 -6.08 18.89 -4.84
N PHE A 511 -4.89 18.70 -4.30
CA PHE A 511 -4.60 19.06 -2.91
C PHE A 511 -4.61 20.58 -2.70
N ARG A 512 -4.13 21.37 -3.66
CA ARG A 512 -4.25 22.83 -3.60
C ARG A 512 -5.71 23.28 -3.59
N ASP A 513 -6.54 22.73 -4.47
CA ASP A 513 -7.99 23.00 -4.52
C ASP A 513 -8.66 22.64 -3.18
N LEU A 514 -8.26 21.51 -2.56
CA LEU A 514 -8.70 21.15 -1.22
C LEU A 514 -8.28 22.22 -0.20
N GLY A 515 -7.07 22.74 -0.31
CA GLY A 515 -6.54 23.81 0.52
C GLY A 515 -7.27 25.15 0.38
N GLU A 516 -7.95 25.37 -0.74
CA GLU A 516 -8.79 26.56 -1.00
C GLU A 516 -10.27 26.34 -0.63
N THR A 517 -10.63 25.14 -0.17
CA THR A 517 -12.01 24.82 0.21
C THR A 517 -12.45 25.65 1.42
N GLY A 518 -13.63 26.26 1.33
CA GLY A 518 -14.23 27.05 2.41
C GLY A 518 -14.56 26.20 3.65
N ASP A 519 -14.55 26.82 4.83
CA ASP A 519 -14.69 26.14 6.13
C ASP A 519 -15.91 25.23 6.21
N ALA A 520 -17.08 25.70 5.84
CA ALA A 520 -18.32 24.92 5.95
C ALA A 520 -18.25 23.61 5.16
N ARG A 521 -17.76 23.66 3.92
CA ARG A 521 -17.61 22.49 3.07
C ARG A 521 -16.54 21.54 3.61
N LEU A 522 -15.39 22.05 4.04
CA LEU A 522 -14.31 21.23 4.58
C LEU A 522 -14.74 20.53 5.88
N ILE A 523 -15.46 21.22 6.77
CA ILE A 523 -16.02 20.62 7.99
C ILE A 523 -16.96 19.47 7.62
N THR A 524 -17.87 19.67 6.66
CA THR A 524 -18.77 18.61 6.20
C THR A 524 -17.98 17.39 5.69
N MET A 525 -16.96 17.59 4.86
CA MET A 525 -16.11 16.49 4.35
C MET A 525 -15.39 15.75 5.48
N LEU A 526 -14.89 16.46 6.48
CA LEU A 526 -14.22 15.88 7.64
C LEU A 526 -15.19 15.07 8.52
N GLU A 527 -16.42 15.61 8.75
CA GLU A 527 -17.48 14.92 9.50
C GLU A 527 -17.92 13.64 8.77
N GLU A 528 -18.14 13.71 7.45
CA GLU A 528 -18.50 12.54 6.62
C GLU A 528 -17.43 11.45 6.71
N GLN A 529 -16.16 11.81 6.57
CA GLN A 529 -15.07 10.84 6.67
C GLN A 529 -14.90 10.28 8.07
N SER A 530 -15.10 11.09 9.11
CA SER A 530 -15.09 10.61 10.49
C SER A 530 -16.23 9.63 10.74
N ALA A 531 -17.41 9.89 10.19
CA ALA A 531 -18.57 9.00 10.27
C ALA A 531 -18.32 7.68 9.51
N GLU A 532 -17.74 7.75 8.32
CA GLU A 532 -17.36 6.57 7.53
C GLU A 532 -16.37 5.69 8.29
N TYR A 533 -15.31 6.29 8.84
CA TYR A 533 -14.32 5.56 9.63
C TYR A 533 -14.92 4.92 10.89
N ALA A 534 -15.75 5.66 11.63
CA ALA A 534 -16.43 5.11 12.80
C ALA A 534 -17.40 3.97 12.41
N SER A 535 -18.07 4.10 11.26
CA SER A 535 -18.96 3.06 10.73
C SER A 535 -18.20 1.80 10.32
N GLU A 536 -17.03 1.91 9.70
CA GLU A 536 -16.15 0.78 9.40
C GLU A 536 -15.73 0.04 10.68
N VAL A 537 -15.37 0.79 11.72
CA VAL A 537 -14.99 0.23 13.02
C VAL A 537 -16.18 -0.49 13.67
N LEU A 538 -17.37 0.12 13.67
CA LEU A 538 -18.60 -0.49 14.19
C LEU A 538 -18.94 -1.76 13.42
N PHE A 539 -18.87 -1.74 12.11
CA PHE A 539 -19.13 -2.91 11.27
C PHE A 539 -18.15 -4.05 11.63
N GLY A 540 -16.85 -3.76 11.74
CA GLY A 540 -15.85 -4.76 12.14
C GLY A 540 -16.09 -5.36 13.53
N ILE A 541 -16.59 -4.57 14.48
CA ILE A 541 -16.99 -5.06 15.80
C ILE A 541 -18.19 -6.01 15.68
N HIS A 542 -19.26 -5.59 14.98
CA HIS A 542 -20.46 -6.42 14.82
C HIS A 542 -20.14 -7.74 14.10
N GLU A 543 -19.38 -7.71 13.01
CA GLU A 543 -18.93 -8.90 12.31
C GLU A 543 -18.26 -9.91 13.26
N GLN A 544 -17.42 -9.41 14.18
CA GLN A 544 -16.74 -10.28 15.15
C GLN A 544 -17.65 -10.73 16.31
N LEU A 545 -18.62 -9.93 16.72
CA LEU A 545 -19.61 -10.35 17.74
C LEU A 545 -20.50 -11.49 17.22
N ASP A 546 -20.81 -11.49 15.93
CA ASP A 546 -21.63 -12.51 15.27
C ASP A 546 -20.82 -13.77 14.92
N ASP A 547 -19.47 -13.69 14.86
CA ASP A 547 -18.61 -14.83 14.55
C ASP A 547 -18.60 -15.85 15.71
N ALA A 548 -19.24 -17.01 15.47
CA ALA A 548 -19.35 -18.07 16.48
C ALA A 548 -17.99 -18.67 16.89
N THR A 549 -16.95 -18.53 16.09
CA THR A 549 -15.62 -19.13 16.33
C THR A 549 -14.78 -18.35 17.32
N LEU A 550 -15.05 -17.05 17.51
CA LEU A 550 -14.26 -16.20 18.40
C LEU A 550 -14.56 -16.44 19.88
N PRO A 551 -13.53 -16.36 20.76
CA PRO A 551 -13.68 -16.56 22.19
C PRO A 551 -14.69 -15.59 22.83
N ALA A 552 -15.46 -16.10 23.81
CA ALA A 552 -16.44 -15.28 24.53
C ALA A 552 -15.79 -14.07 25.24
N ALA A 553 -14.58 -14.22 25.78
CA ALA A 553 -13.82 -13.15 26.40
C ALA A 553 -13.45 -12.05 25.39
N TRP A 554 -13.07 -12.41 24.15
CA TRP A 554 -12.83 -11.45 23.06
C TRP A 554 -14.08 -10.63 22.79
N LYS A 555 -15.22 -11.29 22.59
CA LYS A 555 -16.52 -10.63 22.37
C LYS A 555 -16.93 -9.74 23.53
N SER A 556 -16.63 -10.15 24.77
CA SER A 556 -16.92 -9.32 25.96
C SER A 556 -16.13 -8.00 25.92
N THR A 557 -14.86 -8.04 25.55
CA THR A 557 -14.03 -6.84 25.39
C THR A 557 -14.57 -5.94 24.25
N LEU A 558 -14.97 -6.52 23.13
CA LEU A 558 -15.57 -5.75 22.03
C LEU A 558 -16.89 -5.06 22.41
N ARG A 559 -17.72 -5.68 23.27
CA ARG A 559 -18.95 -5.03 23.80
C ARG A 559 -18.62 -3.80 24.66
N VAL A 560 -17.53 -3.84 25.43
CA VAL A 560 -17.04 -2.67 26.18
C VAL A 560 -16.65 -1.54 25.21
N TRP A 561 -15.96 -1.88 24.12
CA TRP A 561 -15.60 -0.92 23.10
C TRP A 561 -16.81 -0.36 22.35
N LEU A 562 -17.80 -1.18 22.05
CA LEU A 562 -19.05 -0.76 21.41
C LEU A 562 -19.81 0.27 22.25
N GLY A 563 -19.77 0.13 23.58
CA GLY A 563 -20.36 1.10 24.52
C GLY A 563 -19.51 2.36 24.77
N SER A 564 -18.34 2.46 24.16
CA SER A 564 -17.38 3.55 24.39
C SER A 564 -17.78 4.85 23.68
N ARG A 565 -17.20 5.97 24.15
CA ARG A 565 -17.36 7.28 23.50
C ARG A 565 -16.64 7.38 22.15
N LEU A 566 -15.68 6.49 21.89
CA LEU A 566 -14.91 6.43 20.63
C LEU A 566 -15.79 6.25 19.40
N LEU A 567 -16.92 5.56 19.54
CA LEU A 567 -17.73 5.07 18.43
C LEU A 567 -19.11 5.74 18.34
N LYS A 568 -19.27 6.89 19.00
CA LYS A 568 -20.52 7.65 18.90
C LYS A 568 -20.57 8.40 17.56
N LEU A 569 -21.68 8.20 16.85
CA LEU A 569 -21.96 8.82 15.55
C LEU A 569 -22.86 10.07 15.66
N ASP A 570 -23.09 10.58 16.86
CA ASP A 570 -23.83 11.84 17.01
C ASP A 570 -22.99 13.04 16.52
N ALA A 571 -23.67 14.10 16.10
CA ALA A 571 -23.02 15.26 15.48
C ALA A 571 -21.98 15.93 16.40
N GLU A 572 -22.17 15.93 17.72
CA GLU A 572 -21.22 16.49 18.68
C GLU A 572 -19.95 15.65 18.75
N SER A 573 -20.10 14.32 18.83
CA SER A 573 -18.98 13.37 18.86
C SER A 573 -18.17 13.41 17.57
N LEU A 574 -18.82 13.47 16.42
CA LEU A 574 -18.16 13.58 15.12
C LEU A 574 -17.37 14.89 15.00
N ARG A 575 -17.96 16.03 15.36
CA ARG A 575 -17.25 17.33 15.37
C ARG A 575 -16.04 17.33 16.31
N ALA A 576 -16.15 16.64 17.44
CA ALA A 576 -15.03 16.51 18.37
C ALA A 576 -13.92 15.58 17.89
N SER A 577 -14.16 14.79 16.83
CA SER A 577 -13.21 13.81 16.26
C SER A 577 -12.50 14.30 15.00
N ILE A 578 -12.87 15.43 14.43
CA ILE A 578 -12.21 15.99 13.25
C ILE A 578 -10.98 16.80 13.62
N ALA A 579 -9.98 16.77 12.73
CA ALA A 579 -8.84 17.67 12.81
C ALA A 579 -9.27 19.13 12.57
N PRO A 580 -8.55 20.12 13.12
CA PRO A 580 -8.84 21.54 12.86
C PRO A 580 -8.80 21.81 11.33
N PRO A 581 -9.86 22.40 10.74
CA PRO A 581 -9.92 22.65 9.29
C PRO A 581 -8.74 23.48 8.78
N ALA A 582 -8.29 24.47 9.56
CA ALA A 582 -7.13 25.28 9.21
C ALA A 582 -5.85 24.45 9.04
N THR A 583 -5.62 23.46 9.92
CA THR A 583 -4.46 22.54 9.84
C THR A 583 -4.53 21.70 8.58
N VAL A 584 -5.72 21.15 8.27
CA VAL A 584 -5.91 20.33 7.05
C VAL A 584 -5.68 21.15 5.79
N ARG A 585 -6.19 22.39 5.74
CA ARG A 585 -5.97 23.29 4.59
C ARG A 585 -4.50 23.65 4.40
N ALA A 586 -3.82 24.02 5.48
CA ALA A 586 -2.40 24.35 5.42
C ALA A 586 -1.58 23.16 4.89
N LEU A 587 -1.82 21.98 5.44
CA LEU A 587 -1.14 20.75 5.04
C LEU A 587 -1.45 20.37 3.58
N ALA A 588 -2.71 20.53 3.14
CA ALA A 588 -3.11 20.25 1.77
C ALA A 588 -2.45 21.20 0.76
N ARG A 589 -2.40 22.51 1.06
CA ARG A 589 -1.70 23.49 0.21
C ARG A 589 -0.21 23.20 0.11
N GLU A 590 0.44 23.01 1.25
CA GLU A 590 1.87 22.70 1.31
C GLU A 590 2.19 21.45 0.51
N TYR A 591 1.46 20.34 0.78
CA TYR A 591 1.70 19.08 0.07
C TYR A 591 1.38 19.18 -1.42
N GLY A 592 0.32 19.90 -1.78
CA GLY A 592 -0.03 20.14 -3.18
C GLY A 592 1.06 20.88 -3.94
N SER A 593 1.62 21.95 -3.37
CA SER A 593 2.73 22.70 -3.96
C SER A 593 4.00 21.86 -4.08
N THR A 594 4.34 21.09 -3.04
CA THR A 594 5.53 20.21 -3.07
C THR A 594 5.41 19.12 -4.15
N LEU A 595 4.22 18.52 -4.35
CA LEU A 595 3.98 17.55 -5.43
C LEU A 595 4.21 18.15 -6.81
N MET A 596 3.81 19.41 -7.02
CA MET A 596 3.99 20.10 -8.31
C MET A 596 5.46 20.46 -8.59
N ALA A 597 6.22 20.83 -7.57
CA ALA A 597 7.64 21.17 -7.68
C ALA A 597 8.54 19.92 -7.83
N TRP A 598 8.14 18.81 -7.21
CA TRP A 598 8.97 17.62 -7.05
C TRP A 598 9.57 17.04 -8.33
N PRO A 599 8.86 16.92 -9.46
CA PRO A 599 9.44 16.36 -10.69
C PRO A 599 10.70 17.09 -11.16
N ARG A 600 10.75 18.42 -11.01
CA ARG A 600 11.92 19.24 -11.38
C ARG A 600 13.09 18.96 -10.44
N LEU A 601 12.84 18.93 -9.13
CA LEU A 601 13.85 18.67 -8.11
C LEU A 601 14.43 17.24 -8.23
N TRP A 602 13.55 16.26 -8.42
CA TRP A 602 13.96 14.87 -8.58
C TRP A 602 14.78 14.66 -9.88
N ALA A 603 14.39 15.26 -10.98
CA ALA A 603 15.12 15.17 -12.25
C ALA A 603 16.53 15.77 -12.14
N HIS A 604 16.66 16.96 -11.51
CA HIS A 604 17.94 17.59 -11.22
C HIS A 604 18.86 16.67 -10.39
N CYS A 605 18.34 16.12 -9.31
CA CYS A 605 19.10 15.21 -8.45
C CYS A 605 19.49 13.92 -9.18
N ARG A 606 18.61 13.40 -10.02
CA ARG A 606 18.90 12.24 -10.85
C ARG A 606 20.08 12.50 -11.80
N GLU A 607 20.08 13.62 -12.50
CA GLU A 607 21.19 13.98 -13.40
C GLU A 607 22.52 14.19 -12.66
N ARG A 608 22.43 14.74 -11.45
CA ARG A 608 23.61 15.04 -10.64
C ARG A 608 24.25 13.81 -9.99
N PHE A 609 23.47 12.80 -9.58
CA PHE A 609 23.94 11.69 -8.77
C PHE A 609 24.00 10.35 -9.54
N GLN A 610 23.64 10.33 -10.82
CA GLN A 610 23.91 9.21 -11.73
C GLN A 610 25.34 9.24 -12.26
#